data_0bc8a49b1a31820e64a9a1047c9f5031
#
_entry.id   0bc8a49b1a31820e64a9a1047c9f5031
#
_cell.length_a   1.000
_cell.length_b   1.000
_cell.length_c   1.000
_cell.angle_alpha   90.00
_cell.angle_beta   90.00
_cell.angle_gamma   90.00
#
_symmetry.space_group_name_H-M   'P 1'
#
loop_
_entity.id
_entity.type
_entity.pdbx_description
1 polymer ?
#
loop_
_entity_poly.entity_id
_entity_poly.type
_entity_poly.pdbx_seq_one_letter_code
_entity_poly.pdbx_strand_id
1 'polypeptide(L)'
;MNKSSISGYVRYLLGLLILTSSSFIFSQSTQSPLVELNTDLGKIIIELDIEKAPITVDNFLSNIKDFHYDGVIFHRVISGFMIQAGGFTFDLSPKNTSRQPIANESKNGLSNKRGTISMARTNDPNSAKAQFFINHMNNERLDGTENSWGYAVFGRVKFGMNVVDKIASLPIHEVLYFK
;
A
#
# COMPACT_ATOMS: atom_id res chain seq x y z
N MET A 1 -77.46 26.90 54.24
CA MET A 1 -76.55 25.76 54.29
C MET A 1 -76.33 25.30 52.87
N ASN A 2 -75.28 25.68 52.28
CA ASN A 2 -74.98 25.25 50.92
C ASN A 2 -73.44 25.02 50.80
N LYS A 3 -73.06 23.77 50.58
CA LYS A 3 -71.68 23.38 50.36
C LYS A 3 -71.44 23.41 48.87
N SER A 4 -70.56 24.31 48.43
CA SER A 4 -70.02 24.34 47.06
C SER A 4 -68.76 23.46 47.00
N SER A 5 -68.82 22.44 46.17
CA SER A 5 -67.70 21.57 45.83
C SER A 5 -66.88 22.20 44.67
N ILE A 6 -65.60 22.46 44.88
CA ILE A 6 -64.68 22.89 43.80
C ILE A 6 -63.92 21.67 43.31
N SER A 7 -64.29 21.26 42.08
CA SER A 7 -63.54 20.22 41.36
C SER A 7 -62.32 20.84 40.68
N GLY A 8 -61.14 20.47 41.15
CA GLY A 8 -59.89 20.88 40.57
C GLY A 8 -59.44 19.92 39.43
N TYR A 9 -59.40 20.41 38.21
CA TYR A 9 -58.77 19.68 37.09
C TYR A 9 -57.28 19.87 37.10
N VAL A 10 -56.54 18.79 37.41
CA VAL A 10 -55.09 18.74 37.24
C VAL A 10 -54.83 18.41 35.77
N ARG A 11 -54.30 19.36 35.00
CA ARG A 11 -53.81 19.17 33.64
C ARG A 11 -52.35 18.67 33.69
N TYR A 12 -52.13 17.41 33.35
CA TYR A 12 -50.75 16.89 33.11
C TYR A 12 -50.30 17.34 31.73
N LEU A 13 -49.35 18.27 31.68
CA LEU A 13 -48.58 18.58 30.49
C LEU A 13 -47.47 17.52 30.35
N LEU A 14 -47.70 16.53 29.47
CA LEU A 14 -46.64 15.63 29.02
C LEU A 14 -45.70 16.41 28.09
N GLY A 15 -44.58 16.89 28.60
CA GLY A 15 -43.50 17.41 27.78
C GLY A 15 -42.80 16.28 27.07
N LEU A 16 -43.01 16.16 25.76
CA LEU A 16 -42.26 15.21 24.90
C LEU A 16 -40.86 15.75 24.70
N LEU A 17 -39.88 15.23 25.47
CA LEU A 17 -38.44 15.54 25.31
C LEU A 17 -37.92 14.74 24.12
N ILE A 18 -37.87 15.36 22.94
CA ILE A 18 -37.23 14.78 21.76
C ILE A 18 -35.72 14.90 21.96
N LEU A 19 -35.07 13.82 22.40
CA LEU A 19 -33.61 13.66 22.39
C LEU A 19 -33.17 13.45 20.96
N THR A 20 -32.73 14.51 20.29
CA THR A 20 -32.03 14.42 19.02
C THR A 20 -30.60 13.91 19.32
N SER A 21 -30.40 12.60 19.22
CA SER A 21 -29.04 12.02 19.23
C SER A 21 -28.32 12.39 17.94
N SER A 22 -27.55 13.44 17.97
CA SER A 22 -26.61 13.78 16.91
C SER A 22 -25.50 12.72 16.91
N SER A 23 -25.64 11.73 16.02
CA SER A 23 -24.55 10.78 15.76
C SER A 23 -23.42 11.54 15.10
N PHE A 24 -22.40 11.93 15.86
CA PHE A 24 -21.13 12.36 15.31
C PHE A 24 -20.49 11.15 14.61
N ILE A 25 -20.62 11.08 13.29
CA ILE A 25 -19.84 10.18 12.47
C ILE A 25 -18.41 10.73 12.51
N PHE A 26 -17.58 10.17 13.39
CA PHE A 26 -16.14 10.39 13.37
C PHE A 26 -15.63 9.70 12.10
N SER A 27 -15.48 10.46 11.02
CA SER A 27 -14.74 10.01 9.85
C SER A 27 -13.29 9.83 10.29
N GLN A 28 -12.91 8.59 10.64
CA GLN A 28 -11.49 8.25 10.76
C GLN A 28 -10.90 8.41 9.37
N SER A 29 -10.17 9.49 9.15
CA SER A 29 -9.25 9.56 8.01
C SER A 29 -8.26 8.41 8.19
N THR A 30 -8.36 7.37 7.40
CA THR A 30 -7.38 6.30 7.36
C THR A 30 -6.09 6.90 6.81
N GLN A 31 -5.20 7.26 7.74
CA GLN A 31 -3.91 7.80 7.36
C GLN A 31 -3.14 6.71 6.60
N SER A 32 -2.72 7.02 5.39
CA SER A 32 -1.94 6.10 4.55
C SER A 32 -0.68 5.63 5.30
N PRO A 33 -0.43 4.32 5.40
CA PRO A 33 0.75 3.82 6.08
C PRO A 33 2.03 4.32 5.40
N LEU A 34 3.02 4.68 6.22
CA LEU A 34 4.37 5.02 5.77
C LEU A 34 5.32 3.88 6.09
N VAL A 35 6.17 3.53 5.13
CA VAL A 35 7.23 2.53 5.27
C VAL A 35 8.57 3.17 4.95
N GLU A 36 9.57 2.94 5.80
CA GLU A 36 10.94 3.36 5.58
C GLU A 36 11.77 2.18 5.06
N LEU A 37 12.39 2.33 3.89
CA LEU A 37 13.43 1.45 3.40
C LEU A 37 14.78 2.06 3.74
N ASN A 38 15.53 1.41 4.64
CA ASN A 38 16.91 1.77 4.96
C ASN A 38 17.85 1.10 3.98
N THR A 39 18.63 1.88 3.26
CA THR A 39 19.66 1.39 2.32
C THR A 39 21.02 2.01 2.65
N ASP A 40 22.10 1.40 2.17
CA ASP A 40 23.47 1.94 2.33
C ASP A 40 23.64 3.31 1.66
N LEU A 41 22.76 3.68 0.74
CA LEU A 41 22.78 4.97 0.02
C LEU A 41 21.85 6.02 0.60
N GLY A 42 21.08 5.64 1.63
CA GLY A 42 20.14 6.51 2.34
C GLY A 42 18.74 5.91 2.51
N LYS A 43 17.84 6.73 3.03
CA LYS A 43 16.46 6.33 3.34
C LYS A 43 15.51 6.66 2.19
N ILE A 44 14.56 5.75 1.97
CA ILE A 44 13.43 5.95 1.06
C ILE A 44 12.16 5.79 1.87
N ILE A 45 11.32 6.82 1.93
CA ILE A 45 10.01 6.77 2.61
C ILE A 45 8.93 6.57 1.56
N ILE A 46 8.15 5.51 1.74
CA ILE A 46 7.06 5.11 0.85
C ILE A 46 5.73 5.31 1.56
N GLU A 47 4.82 6.00 0.92
CA GLU A 47 3.41 6.13 1.31
C GLU A 47 2.62 5.05 0.57
N LEU A 48 1.94 4.18 1.33
CA LEU A 48 1.16 3.07 0.77
C LEU A 48 -0.29 3.49 0.54
N ASP A 49 -0.88 3.03 -0.56
CA ASP A 49 -2.27 3.33 -0.92
C ASP A 49 -3.19 2.15 -0.57
N ILE A 50 -3.63 2.11 0.69
CA ILE A 50 -4.48 1.04 1.20
C ILE A 50 -5.90 1.06 0.60
N GLU A 51 -6.35 2.22 0.11
CA GLU A 51 -7.69 2.35 -0.49
C GLU A 51 -7.73 1.74 -1.88
N LYS A 52 -6.66 1.94 -2.67
CA LYS A 52 -6.57 1.50 -4.06
C LYS A 52 -5.98 0.09 -4.22
N ALA A 53 -5.17 -0.35 -3.27
CA ALA A 53 -4.49 -1.64 -3.33
C ALA A 53 -4.47 -2.37 -1.97
N PRO A 54 -5.64 -2.61 -1.34
CA PRO A 54 -5.71 -3.16 0.02
C PRO A 54 -5.04 -4.54 0.16
N ILE A 55 -5.21 -5.44 -0.80
CA ILE A 55 -4.63 -6.80 -0.77
C ILE A 55 -3.11 -6.71 -0.89
N THR A 56 -2.61 -5.88 -1.80
CA THR A 56 -1.19 -5.69 -2.05
C THR A 56 -0.51 -5.04 -0.86
N VAL A 57 -1.12 -4.01 -0.28
CA VAL A 57 -0.60 -3.31 0.92
C VAL A 57 -0.56 -4.25 2.11
N ASP A 58 -1.62 -5.03 2.38
CA ASP A 58 -1.63 -6.00 3.47
C ASP A 58 -0.53 -7.06 3.30
N ASN A 59 -0.38 -7.61 2.09
CA ASN A 59 0.68 -8.56 1.78
C ASN A 59 2.07 -7.96 1.98
N PHE A 60 2.31 -6.73 1.52
CA PHE A 60 3.60 -6.05 1.67
C PHE A 60 3.94 -5.81 3.15
N LEU A 61 2.99 -5.25 3.93
CA LEU A 61 3.15 -5.03 5.37
C LEU A 61 3.34 -6.34 6.13
N SER A 62 2.69 -7.39 5.70
CA SER A 62 2.84 -8.72 6.29
C SER A 62 4.22 -9.31 6.02
N ASN A 63 4.79 -9.15 4.83
CA ASN A 63 6.19 -9.54 4.55
C ASN A 63 7.18 -8.71 5.38
N ILE A 64 6.90 -7.42 5.65
CA ILE A 64 7.70 -6.60 6.58
C ILE A 64 7.67 -7.19 7.98
N LYS A 65 6.48 -7.53 8.51
CA LYS A 65 6.33 -8.14 9.86
C LYS A 65 7.07 -9.48 9.97
N ASP A 66 7.17 -10.21 8.88
CA ASP A 66 7.89 -11.49 8.81
C ASP A 66 9.40 -11.30 8.58
N PHE A 67 9.92 -10.08 8.63
CA PHE A 67 11.33 -9.72 8.38
C PHE A 67 11.86 -10.20 7.01
N HIS A 68 10.94 -10.38 6.04
CA HIS A 68 11.30 -10.86 4.71
C HIS A 68 12.24 -9.90 3.97
N TYR A 69 12.09 -8.60 4.18
CA TYR A 69 12.89 -7.59 3.47
C TYR A 69 14.23 -7.28 4.12
N ASP A 70 14.53 -7.83 5.32
CA ASP A 70 15.81 -7.60 5.97
C ASP A 70 16.93 -8.31 5.24
N GLY A 71 17.99 -7.57 4.90
CA GLY A 71 19.17 -8.08 4.18
C GLY A 71 18.93 -8.40 2.70
N VAL A 72 17.80 -7.97 2.11
CA VAL A 72 17.57 -8.08 0.67
C VAL A 72 18.29 -6.96 -0.10
N ILE A 73 18.61 -7.23 -1.35
CA ILE A 73 19.23 -6.26 -2.25
C ILE A 73 18.27 -5.83 -3.38
N PHE A 74 18.59 -4.71 -4.02
CA PHE A 74 18.06 -4.38 -5.33
C PHE A 74 18.79 -5.22 -6.37
N HIS A 75 18.29 -6.44 -6.60
CA HIS A 75 18.94 -7.45 -7.45
C HIS A 75 18.75 -7.22 -8.94
N ARG A 76 17.84 -6.33 -9.34
CA ARG A 76 17.62 -5.94 -10.73
C ARG A 76 17.46 -4.42 -10.79
N VAL A 77 18.43 -3.77 -11.41
CA VAL A 77 18.49 -2.31 -11.56
C VAL A 77 18.61 -1.99 -13.04
N ILE A 78 17.65 -1.24 -13.58
CA ILE A 78 17.69 -0.75 -14.96
C ILE A 78 17.46 0.75 -14.93
N SER A 79 18.53 1.50 -15.17
CA SER A 79 18.46 2.96 -15.25
C SER A 79 17.48 3.39 -16.35
N GLY A 80 16.68 4.43 -16.06
CA GLY A 80 15.63 4.85 -16.99
C GLY A 80 14.44 3.91 -17.06
N PHE A 81 14.33 2.91 -16.14
CA PHE A 81 13.18 2.02 -16.07
C PHE A 81 12.74 1.81 -14.61
N MET A 82 13.40 0.93 -13.85
CA MET A 82 13.01 0.61 -12.47
C MET A 82 14.17 0.01 -11.68
N ILE A 83 14.01 -0.05 -10.35
CA ILE A 83 14.86 -0.82 -9.43
C ILE A 83 13.98 -1.84 -8.70
N GLN A 84 14.37 -3.13 -8.67
CA GLN A 84 13.57 -4.24 -8.13
C GLN A 84 14.31 -4.93 -6.99
N ALA A 85 13.56 -5.23 -5.90
CA ALA A 85 14.05 -5.86 -4.69
C ALA A 85 13.10 -6.96 -4.19
N GLY A 86 13.43 -7.58 -3.05
CA GLY A 86 12.55 -8.52 -2.33
C GLY A 86 12.70 -9.99 -2.73
N GLY A 87 13.67 -10.34 -3.60
CA GLY A 87 13.84 -11.72 -4.07
C GLY A 87 15.19 -12.35 -3.77
N PHE A 88 16.20 -11.55 -3.38
CA PHE A 88 17.56 -12.04 -3.18
C PHE A 88 18.24 -11.31 -2.02
N THR A 89 19.07 -12.03 -1.30
CA THR A 89 19.97 -11.52 -0.26
C THR A 89 21.28 -11.02 -0.86
N PHE A 90 22.13 -10.39 -0.03
CA PHE A 90 23.41 -9.79 -0.47
C PHE A 90 24.41 -10.79 -1.08
N ASP A 91 24.31 -12.07 -0.70
CA ASP A 91 25.10 -13.18 -1.24
C ASP A 91 24.47 -13.81 -2.50
N LEU A 92 23.44 -13.15 -3.05
CA LEU A 92 22.68 -13.56 -4.22
C LEU A 92 21.86 -14.84 -4.04
N SER A 93 21.68 -15.29 -2.80
CA SER A 93 20.79 -16.42 -2.49
C SER A 93 19.33 -16.00 -2.67
N PRO A 94 18.48 -16.83 -3.32
CA PRO A 94 17.05 -16.56 -3.42
C PRO A 94 16.39 -16.51 -2.05
N LYS A 95 15.68 -15.43 -1.75
CA LYS A 95 14.88 -15.27 -0.53
C LYS A 95 13.41 -15.44 -0.84
N ASN A 96 12.88 -16.62 -0.58
CA ASN A 96 11.48 -16.96 -0.81
C ASN A 96 10.65 -16.64 0.42
N THR A 97 9.50 -15.99 0.22
CA THR A 97 8.49 -15.84 1.26
C THR A 97 7.65 -17.12 1.39
N SER A 98 7.18 -17.40 2.60
CA SER A 98 6.22 -18.49 2.86
C SER A 98 4.79 -18.12 2.47
N ARG A 99 4.55 -16.83 2.14
CA ARG A 99 3.21 -16.33 1.80
C ARG A 99 2.74 -16.82 0.44
N GLN A 100 1.42 -16.99 0.34
CA GLN A 100 0.78 -17.37 -0.91
C GLN A 100 0.76 -16.19 -1.90
N PRO A 101 0.67 -16.47 -3.20
CA PRO A 101 0.44 -15.44 -4.20
C PRO A 101 -0.86 -14.69 -3.94
N ILE A 102 -0.91 -13.43 -4.34
CA ILE A 102 -2.06 -12.53 -4.15
C ILE A 102 -2.75 -12.21 -5.48
N ALA A 103 -4.02 -11.85 -5.38
CA ALA A 103 -4.79 -11.33 -6.51
C ALA A 103 -4.16 -10.04 -7.04
N ASN A 104 -4.21 -9.86 -8.35
CA ASN A 104 -3.66 -8.69 -9.03
C ASN A 104 -4.62 -7.49 -8.92
N GLU A 105 -4.14 -6.38 -8.37
CA GLU A 105 -4.90 -5.14 -8.23
C GLU A 105 -4.49 -4.06 -9.25
N SER A 106 -3.85 -4.41 -10.37
CA SER A 106 -3.35 -3.42 -11.34
C SER A 106 -4.42 -2.62 -12.08
N LYS A 107 -5.69 -2.98 -11.93
CA LYS A 107 -6.84 -2.25 -12.49
C LYS A 107 -7.45 -1.25 -11.49
N ASN A 108 -6.66 -0.79 -10.53
CA ASN A 108 -7.09 0.08 -9.43
C ASN A 108 -7.06 1.59 -9.77
N GLY A 109 -6.75 1.95 -11.01
CA GLY A 109 -6.67 3.33 -11.49
C GLY A 109 -5.36 4.04 -11.17
N LEU A 110 -4.39 3.37 -10.52
CA LEU A 110 -3.05 3.88 -10.31
C LEU A 110 -2.16 3.53 -11.51
N SER A 111 -1.25 4.44 -11.86
CA SER A 111 -0.33 4.29 -12.99
C SER A 111 1.11 4.13 -12.52
N ASN A 112 1.90 3.35 -13.25
CA ASN A 112 3.32 3.10 -13.03
C ASN A 112 4.16 4.34 -13.41
N LYS A 113 3.92 5.46 -12.75
CA LYS A 113 4.66 6.71 -12.92
C LYS A 113 5.95 6.70 -12.10
N ARG A 114 6.89 7.58 -12.46
CA ARG A 114 8.13 7.77 -11.69
C ARG A 114 7.83 7.92 -10.19
N GLY A 115 8.55 7.17 -9.37
CA GLY A 115 8.44 7.16 -7.92
C GLY A 115 7.32 6.29 -7.36
N THR A 116 6.47 5.64 -8.18
CA THR A 116 5.51 4.66 -7.68
C THR A 116 6.19 3.33 -7.38
N ILE A 117 5.64 2.59 -6.40
CA ILE A 117 6.04 1.22 -6.06
C ILE A 117 4.98 0.24 -6.55
N SER A 118 5.42 -0.86 -7.17
CA SER A 118 4.56 -1.87 -7.78
C SER A 118 5.03 -3.28 -7.47
N MET A 119 4.09 -4.24 -7.44
CA MET A 119 4.42 -5.65 -7.22
C MET A 119 5.00 -6.30 -8.50
N ALA A 120 6.15 -6.95 -8.34
CA ALA A 120 6.68 -7.82 -9.37
C ALA A 120 5.92 -9.16 -9.40
N ARG A 121 5.79 -9.74 -10.58
CA ARG A 121 5.08 -10.99 -10.83
C ARG A 121 5.69 -11.76 -12.02
N THR A 122 5.32 -13.01 -12.17
CA THR A 122 5.58 -13.81 -13.38
C THR A 122 4.55 -13.49 -14.48
N ASN A 123 4.47 -14.32 -15.51
CA ASN A 123 3.44 -14.19 -16.55
C ASN A 123 2.02 -14.41 -16.02
N ASP A 124 1.84 -15.20 -14.95
CA ASP A 124 0.56 -15.30 -14.25
C ASP A 124 0.27 -13.99 -13.51
N PRO A 125 -0.83 -13.31 -13.80
CA PRO A 125 -1.19 -12.06 -13.16
C PRO A 125 -1.32 -12.16 -11.64
N ASN A 126 -1.73 -13.31 -11.11
CA ASN A 126 -1.95 -13.54 -9.68
C ASN A 126 -0.75 -14.25 -8.99
N SER A 127 0.46 -14.09 -9.52
CA SER A 127 1.67 -14.73 -8.98
C SER A 127 2.52 -13.85 -8.05
N ALA A 128 2.12 -12.62 -7.80
CA ALA A 128 2.86 -11.71 -6.93
C ALA A 128 2.91 -12.23 -5.48
N LYS A 129 4.10 -12.18 -4.84
CA LYS A 129 4.30 -12.60 -3.44
C LYS A 129 5.00 -11.54 -2.60
N ALA A 130 6.30 -11.31 -2.83
CA ALA A 130 7.11 -10.39 -2.03
C ALA A 130 7.93 -9.41 -2.87
N GLN A 131 8.32 -9.78 -4.08
CA GLN A 131 9.16 -8.90 -4.91
C GLN A 131 8.39 -7.66 -5.35
N PHE A 132 9.04 -6.50 -5.28
CA PHE A 132 8.50 -5.22 -5.69
C PHE A 132 9.53 -4.44 -6.50
N PHE A 133 9.08 -3.41 -7.21
CA PHE A 133 9.97 -2.48 -7.87
C PHE A 133 9.51 -1.03 -7.68
N ILE A 134 10.48 -0.11 -7.71
CA ILE A 134 10.22 1.33 -7.73
C ILE A 134 10.47 1.85 -9.15
N ASN A 135 9.50 2.52 -9.71
CA ASN A 135 9.60 3.10 -11.04
C ASN A 135 10.58 4.27 -11.06
N HIS A 136 11.69 4.15 -11.81
CA HIS A 136 12.68 5.20 -11.98
C HIS A 136 12.26 6.26 -13.00
N MET A 137 11.35 5.91 -13.91
CA MET A 137 10.69 6.82 -14.84
C MET A 137 9.21 6.45 -15.02
N ASN A 138 8.48 7.16 -15.88
CA ASN A 138 7.11 6.81 -16.24
C ASN A 138 7.09 5.55 -17.11
N ASN A 139 6.38 4.52 -16.65
CA ASN A 139 6.30 3.20 -17.27
C ASN A 139 4.85 2.81 -17.53
N GLU A 140 4.05 3.67 -18.12
CA GLU A 140 2.61 3.49 -18.34
C GLU A 140 2.28 2.21 -19.12
N ARG A 141 3.23 1.66 -19.89
CA ARG A 141 3.12 0.35 -20.54
C ARG A 141 2.96 -0.83 -19.57
N LEU A 142 3.25 -0.61 -18.28
CA LEU A 142 3.11 -1.60 -17.22
C LEU A 142 1.73 -1.52 -16.54
N ASP A 143 0.88 -0.58 -16.92
CA ASP A 143 -0.43 -0.40 -16.33
C ASP A 143 -1.41 -1.49 -16.77
N GLY A 144 -2.36 -1.80 -15.90
CA GLY A 144 -3.50 -2.63 -16.27
C GLY A 144 -4.44 -1.87 -17.21
N THR A 145 -4.99 -2.58 -18.18
CA THR A 145 -6.03 -2.09 -19.09
C THR A 145 -7.29 -2.93 -18.93
N GLU A 146 -8.37 -2.57 -19.60
CA GLU A 146 -9.59 -3.40 -19.61
C GLU A 146 -9.30 -4.83 -20.06
N ASN A 147 -8.41 -5.01 -21.03
CA ASN A 147 -8.13 -6.28 -21.67
C ASN A 147 -6.86 -6.99 -21.17
N SER A 148 -6.06 -6.36 -20.33
CA SER A 148 -4.80 -6.94 -19.84
C SER A 148 -4.51 -6.58 -18.39
N TRP A 149 -3.88 -7.51 -17.66
CA TRP A 149 -3.35 -7.27 -16.34
C TRP A 149 -1.97 -6.63 -16.43
N GLY A 150 -1.80 -5.51 -15.70
CA GLY A 150 -0.52 -4.84 -15.51
C GLY A 150 0.21 -5.27 -14.25
N TYR A 151 1.04 -4.37 -13.73
CA TYR A 151 1.71 -4.48 -12.44
C TYR A 151 1.02 -3.55 -11.44
N ALA A 152 0.57 -4.12 -10.33
CA ALA A 152 -0.24 -3.42 -9.34
C ALA A 152 0.59 -2.36 -8.61
N VAL A 153 0.32 -1.09 -8.88
CA VAL A 153 0.82 0.03 -8.08
C VAL A 153 0.10 0.02 -6.74
N PHE A 154 0.86 0.13 -5.64
CA PHE A 154 0.30 0.10 -4.29
C PHE A 154 0.84 1.19 -3.36
N GLY A 155 1.58 2.16 -3.90
CA GLY A 155 2.13 3.29 -3.16
C GLY A 155 3.08 4.13 -3.98
N ARG A 156 3.72 5.08 -3.30
CA ARG A 156 4.68 6.00 -3.93
C ARG A 156 5.78 6.42 -2.96
N VAL A 157 6.93 6.75 -3.51
CA VAL A 157 8.02 7.39 -2.77
C VAL A 157 7.59 8.80 -2.39
N LYS A 158 7.53 9.06 -1.08
CA LYS A 158 7.22 10.37 -0.50
C LYS A 158 8.50 11.20 -0.31
N PHE A 159 9.57 10.52 0.13
CA PHE A 159 10.90 11.11 0.28
C PHE A 159 11.97 10.10 -0.13
N GLY A 160 13.12 10.57 -0.59
CA GLY A 160 14.24 9.72 -0.94
C GLY A 160 14.28 9.30 -2.41
N MET A 161 13.59 9.99 -3.32
CA MET A 161 13.68 9.73 -4.75
C MET A 161 15.09 9.92 -5.30
N ASN A 162 15.88 10.83 -4.70
CA ASN A 162 17.30 10.99 -4.98
C ASN A 162 18.16 9.75 -4.59
N VAL A 163 17.71 8.96 -3.60
CA VAL A 163 18.33 7.68 -3.24
C VAL A 163 18.03 6.63 -4.31
N VAL A 164 16.80 6.59 -4.80
CA VAL A 164 16.41 5.73 -5.95
C VAL A 164 17.28 6.05 -7.17
N ASP A 165 17.49 7.34 -7.46
CA ASP A 165 18.35 7.78 -8.58
C ASP A 165 19.82 7.35 -8.40
N LYS A 166 20.35 7.46 -7.17
CA LYS A 166 21.69 6.97 -6.85
C LYS A 166 21.81 5.47 -7.08
N ILE A 167 20.84 4.67 -6.59
CA ILE A 167 20.83 3.22 -6.81
C ILE A 167 20.77 2.91 -8.30
N ALA A 168 19.91 3.60 -9.05
CA ALA A 168 19.75 3.40 -10.49
C ALA A 168 20.99 3.81 -11.32
N SER A 169 21.90 4.61 -10.74
CA SER A 169 23.14 5.07 -11.39
C SER A 169 24.37 4.23 -11.03
N LEU A 170 24.24 3.26 -10.10
CA LEU A 170 25.37 2.39 -9.75
C LEU A 170 25.81 1.55 -10.95
N PRO A 171 27.12 1.25 -11.05
CA PRO A 171 27.58 0.22 -11.97
C PRO A 171 26.89 -1.10 -11.68
N ILE A 172 26.34 -1.72 -12.70
CA ILE A 172 25.68 -3.01 -12.60
C ILE A 172 26.53 -4.08 -13.27
N HIS A 173 26.50 -5.30 -12.69
CA HIS A 173 27.10 -6.49 -13.28
C HIS A 173 26.01 -7.55 -13.41
N GLU A 174 26.00 -8.24 -14.53
CA GLU A 174 25.16 -9.40 -14.72
C GLU A 174 25.84 -10.62 -14.09
N VAL A 175 25.13 -11.30 -13.19
CA VAL A 175 25.61 -12.53 -12.58
C VAL A 175 24.91 -13.71 -13.26
N LEU A 176 25.67 -14.53 -13.97
CA LEU A 176 25.17 -15.74 -14.60
C LEU A 176 25.21 -16.87 -13.58
N TYR A 177 24.03 -17.41 -13.24
CA TYR A 177 23.93 -18.62 -12.44
C TYR A 177 24.05 -19.83 -13.36
N PHE A 178 25.14 -20.59 -13.21
CA PHE A 178 25.21 -21.92 -13.76
C PHE A 178 24.51 -22.88 -12.79
N LYS A 179 23.45 -23.55 -13.28
CA LYS A 179 22.79 -24.63 -12.54
C LYS A 179 23.57 -25.92 -12.70
#